data_5fb330b23efbd55ecff6e38665ff51c3
#
_entry.id   5fb330b23efbd55ecff6e38665ff51c3
#
_cell.length_a   1.000
_cell.length_b   1.000
_cell.length_c   1.000
_cell.angle_alpha   90.00
_cell.angle_beta   90.00
_cell.angle_gamma   90.00
#
_symmetry.space_group_name_H-M   'P 1'
#
loop_
_entity.id
_entity.type
_entity.pdbx_description
1 polymer ?
#
loop_
_entity_poly.entity_id
_entity_poly.type
_entity_poly.pdbx_seq_one_letter_code
_entity_poly.pdbx_strand_id
1 'polypeptide(L)'
;MKNCPKTLPESEACDGIWPWCSDNTLVQFNVVSDHKSIVDGYAYDSDWGCRNSVFQYNLSYNNDGGFMLVIGTNGWPEDWCVNGNIETKVRYNVSINDGLRNYLTSASHKDTYFSPVMHFTGYTQNTLVENNLFYLFPKPEPQIDRTLFHFTEHDSSYGKGDVFENNYIYAPEMTVAVKEEKSADNKYSGNKFVGSLQIPAAGFEKQEGIFNKSLWYNAEDKNWNILLDFLKDKTIPINGKELKVLDVIGAN
;
A
#
# COMPACT_ATOMS: atom_id res chain seq x y z
N MET A 1 -8.63 -7.23 11.08
CA MET A 1 -10.02 -6.80 10.83
C MET A 1 -10.51 -7.47 9.57
N LYS A 2 -11.68 -8.06 9.56
CA LYS A 2 -12.27 -8.71 8.38
C LYS A 2 -13.64 -8.10 8.10
N ASN A 3 -13.94 -7.81 6.83
CA ASN A 3 -15.25 -7.43 6.32
C ASN A 3 -15.83 -6.11 6.87
N CYS A 4 -15.39 -5.00 6.34
CA CYS A 4 -16.29 -3.87 6.27
C CYS A 4 -17.39 -4.22 5.24
N PRO A 5 -18.67 -4.15 5.58
CA PRO A 5 -19.71 -4.63 4.68
C PRO A 5 -19.85 -3.74 3.44
N LYS A 6 -20.04 -4.36 2.27
CA LYS A 6 -20.37 -3.67 0.99
C LYS A 6 -21.67 -2.83 1.05
N THR A 7 -22.31 -2.80 2.21
CA THR A 7 -23.60 -2.13 2.43
C THR A 7 -23.48 -0.80 3.13
N LEU A 8 -22.25 -0.28 3.34
CA LEU A 8 -22.09 1.08 3.83
C LEU A 8 -22.67 2.06 2.80
N PRO A 9 -23.32 3.15 3.27
CA PRO A 9 -23.76 4.22 2.40
C PRO A 9 -22.60 4.72 1.52
N GLU A 10 -22.89 5.12 0.29
CA GLU A 10 -21.90 5.58 -0.69
C GLU A 10 -21.04 6.78 -0.22
N SER A 11 -21.46 7.44 0.85
CA SER A 11 -20.77 8.59 1.43
C SER A 11 -19.80 8.23 2.56
N GLU A 12 -19.71 6.96 2.97
CA GLU A 12 -18.87 6.56 4.09
C GLU A 12 -17.61 5.86 3.60
N ALA A 13 -16.48 6.49 3.87
CA ALA A 13 -15.16 5.90 3.74
C ALA A 13 -14.93 4.85 4.83
N CYS A 14 -14.19 3.81 4.50
CA CYS A 14 -13.88 2.76 5.46
C CYS A 14 -12.54 2.11 5.12
N ASP A 15 -11.59 2.20 6.04
CA ASP A 15 -10.31 1.52 5.99
C ASP A 15 -10.11 0.58 7.19
N GLY A 16 -9.09 -0.27 7.12
CA GLY A 16 -8.86 -1.25 8.16
C GLY A 16 -8.37 -0.64 9.47
N ILE A 17 -7.26 0.08 9.43
CA ILE A 17 -6.67 0.82 10.57
C ILE A 17 -6.20 2.17 10.05
N TRP A 18 -6.76 3.25 10.60
CA TRP A 18 -6.53 4.59 10.09
C TRP A 18 -6.47 5.67 11.18
N PRO A 19 -5.26 6.14 11.54
CA PRO A 19 -5.11 7.36 12.33
C PRO A 19 -5.53 8.58 11.52
N TRP A 20 -6.16 9.54 12.19
CA TRP A 20 -6.61 10.81 11.65
C TRP A 20 -6.23 11.95 12.59
N CYS A 21 -5.78 13.09 12.05
CA CYS A 21 -5.31 14.27 12.82
C CYS A 21 -4.42 13.88 14.01
N SER A 22 -3.40 13.08 13.76
CA SER A 22 -2.57 12.53 14.83
C SER A 22 -1.08 12.66 14.53
N ASP A 23 -0.30 12.91 15.57
CA ASP A 23 1.15 13.00 15.51
C ASP A 23 1.82 11.76 16.09
N ASN A 24 2.92 11.33 15.47
CA ASN A 24 3.79 10.27 15.98
C ASN A 24 3.08 8.93 16.24
N THR A 25 2.10 8.60 15.42
CA THR A 25 1.36 7.34 15.54
C THR A 25 2.21 6.17 15.07
N LEU A 26 2.20 5.08 15.83
CA LEU A 26 2.88 3.84 15.47
C LEU A 26 1.86 2.71 15.26
N VAL A 27 1.77 2.22 14.03
CA VAL A 27 0.93 1.08 13.63
C VAL A 27 1.85 -0.10 13.28
N GLN A 28 1.87 -1.12 14.12
CA GLN A 28 2.76 -2.27 13.90
C GLN A 28 2.17 -3.59 14.39
N PHE A 29 2.65 -4.70 13.80
CA PHE A 29 2.26 -6.07 14.14
C PHE A 29 0.77 -6.35 13.97
N ASN A 30 0.14 -5.68 13.01
CA ASN A 30 -1.26 -5.89 12.70
C ASN A 30 -1.43 -6.79 11.47
N VAL A 31 -2.58 -7.43 11.40
CA VAL A 31 -3.04 -8.16 10.22
C VAL A 31 -4.38 -7.60 9.79
N VAL A 32 -4.47 -7.12 8.56
CA VAL A 32 -5.71 -6.65 7.95
C VAL A 32 -5.97 -7.43 6.66
N SER A 33 -7.15 -7.98 6.52
CA SER A 33 -7.50 -8.77 5.34
C SER A 33 -8.96 -8.68 4.95
N ASP A 34 -9.22 -8.95 3.69
CA ASP A 34 -10.57 -9.06 3.12
C ASP A 34 -11.42 -7.81 3.40
N HIS A 35 -10.74 -6.65 3.50
CA HIS A 35 -11.41 -5.38 3.73
C HIS A 35 -12.08 -4.93 2.43
N LYS A 36 -13.35 -4.58 2.51
CA LYS A 36 -14.19 -4.28 1.35
C LYS A 36 -14.97 -3.00 1.58
N SER A 37 -14.80 -2.05 0.69
CA SER A 37 -15.54 -0.79 0.69
C SER A 37 -15.66 -0.25 -0.72
N ILE A 38 -16.78 0.40 -1.04
CA ILE A 38 -16.98 1.10 -2.32
C ILE A 38 -16.33 2.48 -2.37
N VAL A 39 -15.92 3.00 -1.21
CA VAL A 39 -15.05 4.17 -1.06
C VAL A 39 -13.71 3.62 -0.60
N ASP A 40 -12.69 4.13 -0.33
CA ASP A 40 -11.38 3.70 0.16
C ASP A 40 -11.14 2.16 0.15
N GLY A 41 -11.28 1.45 1.26
CA GLY A 41 -11.16 -0.01 1.32
C GLY A 41 -9.73 -0.53 1.42
N TYR A 42 -8.81 0.30 1.89
CA TYR A 42 -7.41 -0.08 2.12
C TYR A 42 -7.23 -0.83 3.44
N ALA A 43 -6.15 -1.59 3.54
CA ALA A 43 -5.80 -2.23 4.79
C ALA A 43 -5.42 -1.21 5.86
N TYR A 44 -4.63 -0.23 5.46
CA TYR A 44 -4.13 0.83 6.33
C TYR A 44 -4.34 2.18 5.65
N ASP A 45 -4.50 3.23 6.47
CA ASP A 45 -4.56 4.59 5.99
C ASP A 45 -3.82 5.52 6.96
N SER A 46 -3.02 6.43 6.42
CA SER A 46 -2.53 7.62 7.10
C SER A 46 -3.36 8.78 6.59
N ASP A 47 -4.39 9.12 7.36
CA ASP A 47 -5.43 10.04 6.94
C ASP A 47 -5.04 11.51 7.19
N TRP A 48 -5.93 12.42 6.89
CA TRP A 48 -5.71 13.86 6.95
C TRP A 48 -5.10 14.30 8.28
N GLY A 49 -4.17 15.23 8.19
CA GLY A 49 -3.55 15.85 9.36
C GLY A 49 -2.65 14.94 10.17
N CYS A 50 -2.21 13.82 9.60
CA CYS A 50 -1.21 12.96 10.24
C CYS A 50 0.19 13.49 10.00
N ARG A 51 1.04 13.39 11.05
CA ARG A 51 2.45 13.75 10.98
C ARG A 51 3.32 12.73 11.70
N ASN A 52 4.46 12.37 11.08
CA ASN A 52 5.41 11.39 11.62
C ASN A 52 4.77 10.03 11.95
N SER A 53 3.74 9.61 11.25
CA SER A 53 3.13 8.30 11.43
C SER A 53 4.05 7.21 10.90
N VAL A 54 4.13 6.07 11.60
CA VAL A 54 4.95 4.93 11.20
C VAL A 54 4.10 3.68 11.09
N PHE A 55 4.07 3.08 9.91
CA PHE A 55 3.43 1.79 9.63
C PHE A 55 4.53 0.77 9.36
N GLN A 56 4.74 -0.18 10.27
CA GLN A 56 5.83 -1.17 10.13
C GLN A 56 5.46 -2.55 10.66
N TYR A 57 6.09 -3.57 10.09
CA TYR A 57 5.92 -4.98 10.49
C TYR A 57 4.45 -5.43 10.46
N ASN A 58 3.68 -4.92 9.50
CA ASN A 58 2.29 -5.31 9.32
C ASN A 58 2.16 -6.29 8.15
N LEU A 59 1.09 -7.07 8.19
CA LEU A 59 0.65 -7.95 7.12
C LEU A 59 -0.70 -7.49 6.61
N SER A 60 -0.85 -7.37 5.29
CA SER A 60 -2.16 -7.20 4.65
C SER A 60 -2.36 -8.22 3.53
N TYR A 61 -3.59 -8.61 3.28
CA TYR A 61 -3.90 -9.46 2.13
C TYR A 61 -5.37 -9.39 1.70
N ASN A 62 -5.58 -9.48 0.39
CA ASN A 62 -6.89 -9.57 -0.25
C ASN A 62 -7.83 -8.39 0.05
N ASN A 63 -7.29 -7.18 0.25
CA ASN A 63 -8.10 -5.99 0.45
C ASN A 63 -8.52 -5.37 -0.89
N ASP A 64 -9.75 -4.90 -0.99
CA ASP A 64 -10.31 -4.41 -2.25
C ASP A 64 -9.68 -3.07 -2.69
N GLY A 65 -9.49 -2.13 -1.78
CA GLY A 65 -8.90 -0.82 -2.07
C GLY A 65 -7.39 -0.86 -2.29
N GLY A 66 -6.69 -1.67 -1.52
CA GLY A 66 -5.24 -1.77 -1.57
C GLY A 66 -4.60 -2.04 -0.21
N PHE A 67 -3.30 -1.91 -0.15
CA PHE A 67 -2.51 -2.01 1.08
C PHE A 67 -2.60 -0.74 1.92
N MET A 68 -2.32 0.42 1.29
CA MET A 68 -2.12 1.67 2.02
C MET A 68 -2.69 2.86 1.26
N LEU A 69 -3.48 3.67 1.95
CA LEU A 69 -3.83 5.03 1.57
C LEU A 69 -2.94 6.00 2.37
N VAL A 70 -2.43 7.03 1.71
CA VAL A 70 -1.82 8.21 2.32
C VAL A 70 -2.55 9.41 1.76
N ILE A 71 -3.33 10.06 2.57
CA ILE A 71 -4.18 11.17 2.11
C ILE A 71 -3.95 12.43 2.94
N GLY A 72 -3.86 13.55 2.26
CA GLY A 72 -3.74 14.86 2.89
C GLY A 72 -4.71 15.86 2.29
N THR A 73 -5.23 16.76 3.09
CA THR A 73 -6.00 17.92 2.62
C THR A 73 -5.20 19.20 2.77
N ASN A 74 -5.42 20.16 1.90
CA ASN A 74 -4.82 21.48 1.96
C ASN A 74 -5.89 22.49 2.40
N GLY A 75 -5.67 23.11 3.56
CA GLY A 75 -6.61 24.10 4.09
C GLY A 75 -7.65 23.54 5.04
N TRP A 76 -7.28 22.59 5.86
CA TRP A 76 -8.13 22.14 6.97
C TRP A 76 -8.50 23.32 7.87
N PRO A 77 -9.79 23.53 8.18
CA PRO A 77 -10.22 24.74 8.88
C PRO A 77 -9.94 24.73 10.38
N GLU A 78 -9.56 23.58 10.93
CA GLU A 78 -9.41 23.39 12.37
C GLU A 78 -7.95 23.57 12.81
N ASP A 79 -7.68 24.49 13.70
CA ASP A 79 -6.31 24.80 14.19
C ASP A 79 -5.61 23.64 14.92
N TRP A 80 -6.37 22.63 15.35
CA TRP A 80 -5.85 21.46 16.05
C TRP A 80 -5.35 20.33 15.15
N CYS A 81 -5.55 20.43 13.85
CA CYS A 81 -5.13 19.44 12.88
C CYS A 81 -4.16 20.09 11.88
N VAL A 82 -3.03 19.44 11.61
CA VAL A 82 -2.07 19.96 10.64
C VAL A 82 -2.60 19.85 9.22
N ASN A 83 -2.18 20.75 8.35
CA ASN A 83 -2.43 20.62 6.92
C ASN A 83 -1.62 19.48 6.32
N GLY A 84 -2.28 18.68 5.52
CA GLY A 84 -1.66 17.63 4.76
C GLY A 84 -1.45 16.34 5.55
N ASN A 85 -0.60 15.49 5.00
CA ASN A 85 -0.06 14.29 5.61
C ASN A 85 1.45 14.35 5.43
N ILE A 86 2.19 14.44 6.54
CA ILE A 86 3.59 14.85 6.50
C ILE A 86 4.49 13.81 7.16
N GLU A 87 5.55 13.38 6.44
CA GLU A 87 6.60 12.50 6.96
C GLU A 87 6.09 11.13 7.44
N THR A 88 5.03 10.61 6.80
CA THR A 88 4.57 9.24 7.03
C THR A 88 5.63 8.24 6.56
N LYS A 89 5.89 7.20 7.35
CA LYS A 89 6.85 6.13 7.05
C LYS A 89 6.13 4.80 6.94
N VAL A 90 6.31 4.13 5.82
CA VAL A 90 5.73 2.81 5.53
C VAL A 90 6.88 1.85 5.24
N ARG A 91 7.20 0.95 6.18
CA ARG A 91 8.42 0.15 6.07
C ARG A 91 8.29 -1.24 6.66
N TYR A 92 9.03 -2.19 6.10
CA TYR A 92 9.06 -3.59 6.57
C TYR A 92 7.66 -4.18 6.73
N ASN A 93 6.76 -3.90 5.79
CA ASN A 93 5.44 -4.51 5.74
C ASN A 93 5.38 -5.56 4.63
N VAL A 94 4.41 -6.45 4.75
CA VAL A 94 4.08 -7.42 3.71
C VAL A 94 2.66 -7.18 3.23
N SER A 95 2.51 -6.94 1.94
CA SER A 95 1.23 -6.84 1.25
C SER A 95 1.11 -7.99 0.27
N ILE A 96 0.09 -8.82 0.44
CA ILE A 96 -0.15 -9.98 -0.42
C ILE A 96 -1.50 -9.85 -1.11
N ASN A 97 -1.46 -9.69 -2.42
CA ASN A 97 -2.65 -9.68 -3.26
C ASN A 97 -3.68 -8.60 -2.89
N ASP A 98 -3.23 -7.42 -2.48
CA ASP A 98 -4.08 -6.26 -2.25
C ASP A 98 -4.42 -5.54 -3.58
N GLY A 99 -5.49 -4.75 -3.58
CA GLY A 99 -5.97 -4.10 -4.79
C GLY A 99 -6.83 -5.02 -5.66
N LEU A 100 -7.96 -5.48 -5.13
CA LEU A 100 -8.83 -6.49 -5.76
C LEU A 100 -10.24 -6.01 -6.07
N ARG A 101 -10.50 -4.70 -6.04
CA ARG A 101 -11.85 -4.18 -6.26
C ARG A 101 -12.35 -4.54 -7.65
N ASN A 102 -13.38 -5.33 -7.71
CA ASN A 102 -14.04 -5.77 -8.93
C ASN A 102 -15.44 -5.17 -9.14
N TYR A 103 -15.70 -4.02 -8.53
CA TYR A 103 -16.92 -3.23 -8.65
C TYR A 103 -16.56 -1.75 -8.75
N LEU A 104 -17.52 -0.94 -9.23
CA LEU A 104 -17.30 0.49 -9.42
C LEU A 104 -17.17 1.20 -8.08
N THR A 105 -16.23 2.13 -7.99
CA THR A 105 -16.10 2.99 -6.83
C THR A 105 -17.21 4.03 -6.81
N SER A 106 -17.59 4.51 -5.64
CA SER A 106 -18.58 5.59 -5.49
C SER A 106 -17.95 6.95 -5.18
N ALA A 107 -16.66 6.99 -4.88
CA ALA A 107 -15.93 8.21 -4.55
C ALA A 107 -15.46 8.98 -5.82
N SER A 108 -14.38 9.73 -5.72
CA SER A 108 -13.81 10.55 -6.79
C SER A 108 -13.43 9.78 -8.05
N HIS A 109 -13.26 8.46 -7.93
CA HIS A 109 -12.97 7.56 -9.05
C HIS A 109 -14.21 6.82 -9.57
N LYS A 110 -15.37 7.45 -9.53
CA LYS A 110 -16.63 6.88 -9.99
C LYS A 110 -16.52 6.24 -11.37
N ASP A 111 -17.26 5.16 -11.54
CA ASP A 111 -17.31 4.39 -12.79
C ASP A 111 -15.97 3.73 -13.18
N THR A 112 -15.06 3.56 -12.24
CA THR A 112 -13.82 2.83 -12.41
C THR A 112 -13.67 1.70 -11.40
N TYR A 113 -12.79 0.76 -11.72
CA TYR A 113 -12.37 -0.33 -10.83
C TYR A 113 -11.05 0.04 -10.13
N PHE A 114 -10.93 1.29 -9.71
CA PHE A 114 -9.74 1.87 -9.11
C PHE A 114 -9.30 1.13 -7.85
N SER A 115 -8.10 0.59 -7.86
CA SER A 115 -7.63 -0.34 -6.85
C SER A 115 -6.09 -0.36 -6.74
N PRO A 116 -5.42 0.78 -6.55
CA PRO A 116 -3.98 0.80 -6.42
C PRO A 116 -3.52 0.07 -5.15
N VAL A 117 -2.34 -0.53 -5.18
CA VAL A 117 -1.75 -1.16 -4.00
C VAL A 117 -1.43 -0.11 -2.94
N MET A 118 -0.83 1.00 -3.35
CA MET A 118 -0.69 2.20 -2.51
C MET A 118 -1.21 3.44 -3.25
N HIS A 119 -2.02 4.20 -2.57
CA HIS A 119 -2.63 5.41 -3.08
C HIS A 119 -2.15 6.62 -2.29
N PHE A 120 -1.64 7.62 -2.98
CA PHE A 120 -1.21 8.90 -2.44
C PHE A 120 -2.12 9.97 -3.01
N THR A 121 -2.82 10.72 -2.20
CA THR A 121 -3.79 11.69 -2.71
C THR A 121 -3.80 12.97 -1.91
N GLY A 122 -3.91 14.09 -2.61
CA GLY A 122 -3.91 15.42 -2.02
C GLY A 122 -2.55 15.86 -1.50
N TYR A 123 -2.56 16.69 -0.47
CA TYR A 123 -1.36 17.32 0.09
C TYR A 123 -0.58 16.36 1.00
N THR A 124 0.16 15.44 0.38
CA THR A 124 1.10 14.55 1.08
C THR A 124 2.53 15.06 0.89
N GLN A 125 3.37 14.96 1.92
CA GLN A 125 4.75 15.45 1.84
C GLN A 125 5.74 14.52 2.53
N ASN A 126 6.83 14.23 1.83
CA ASN A 126 8.00 13.52 2.37
C ASN A 126 7.64 12.14 2.94
N THR A 127 6.69 11.45 2.36
CA THR A 127 6.39 10.07 2.73
C THR A 127 7.57 9.18 2.36
N LEU A 128 8.01 8.33 3.29
CA LEU A 128 9.05 7.34 3.05
C LEU A 128 8.44 5.94 2.97
N VAL A 129 8.58 5.30 1.82
CA VAL A 129 8.16 3.92 1.56
C VAL A 129 9.39 3.06 1.32
N GLU A 130 9.78 2.26 2.31
CA GLU A 130 11.05 1.52 2.26
C GLU A 130 10.94 0.06 2.73
N ASN A 131 11.70 -0.82 2.10
CA ASN A 131 11.86 -2.20 2.55
C ASN A 131 10.54 -2.98 2.72
N ASN A 132 9.53 -2.70 1.89
CA ASN A 132 8.28 -3.44 1.90
C ASN A 132 8.29 -4.57 0.88
N LEU A 133 7.53 -5.63 1.16
CA LEU A 133 7.32 -6.75 0.26
C LEU A 133 5.90 -6.67 -0.32
N PHE A 134 5.80 -6.51 -1.64
CA PHE A 134 4.54 -6.49 -2.38
C PHE A 134 4.45 -7.77 -3.22
N TYR A 135 3.55 -8.66 -2.87
CA TYR A 135 3.32 -9.90 -3.57
C TYR A 135 1.95 -9.90 -4.25
N LEU A 136 1.94 -9.67 -5.57
CA LEU A 136 0.75 -9.45 -6.36
C LEU A 136 0.50 -10.63 -7.29
N PHE A 137 -0.49 -11.45 -6.98
CA PHE A 137 -0.96 -12.49 -7.89
C PHE A 137 -1.63 -11.88 -9.13
N PRO A 138 -1.79 -12.66 -10.21
CA PRO A 138 -2.61 -12.25 -11.34
C PRO A 138 -3.97 -11.74 -10.88
N LYS A 139 -4.43 -10.66 -11.51
CA LYS A 139 -5.76 -10.10 -11.21
C LYS A 139 -6.84 -11.14 -11.50
N PRO A 140 -7.78 -11.36 -10.57
CA PRO A 140 -8.87 -12.30 -10.80
C PRO A 140 -9.79 -11.84 -11.94
N GLU A 141 -9.91 -10.52 -12.14
CA GLU A 141 -10.76 -9.91 -13.15
C GLU A 141 -9.96 -8.88 -13.95
N PRO A 142 -10.02 -8.88 -15.28
CA PRO A 142 -9.20 -7.99 -16.12
C PRO A 142 -9.51 -6.50 -15.94
N GLN A 143 -10.74 -6.15 -15.55
CA GLN A 143 -11.16 -4.76 -15.34
C GLN A 143 -10.57 -4.10 -14.10
N ILE A 144 -10.01 -4.84 -13.16
CA ILE A 144 -9.40 -4.26 -11.96
C ILE A 144 -8.26 -3.32 -12.36
N ASP A 145 -8.40 -2.04 -12.03
CA ASP A 145 -7.37 -1.01 -12.29
C ASP A 145 -6.38 -0.96 -11.12
N ARG A 146 -5.47 -1.93 -11.10
CA ARG A 146 -4.46 -2.08 -10.07
C ARG A 146 -3.12 -1.52 -10.55
N THR A 147 -2.66 -0.46 -9.90
CA THR A 147 -1.29 0.08 -10.02
C THR A 147 -0.51 -0.15 -8.73
N LEU A 148 0.80 -0.10 -8.76
CA LEU A 148 1.61 -0.25 -7.54
C LEU A 148 1.53 1.02 -6.68
N PHE A 149 1.96 2.15 -7.22
CA PHE A 149 1.88 3.47 -6.58
C PHE A 149 1.08 4.41 -7.48
N HIS A 150 0.03 5.00 -6.96
CA HIS A 150 -0.83 5.90 -7.71
C HIS A 150 -1.05 7.20 -6.94
N PHE A 151 -0.68 8.31 -7.57
CA PHE A 151 -0.86 9.66 -7.04
C PHE A 151 -2.06 10.32 -7.70
N THR A 152 -2.95 10.90 -6.93
CA THR A 152 -4.12 11.62 -7.46
C THR A 152 -4.32 12.96 -6.77
N GLU A 153 -5.18 13.76 -7.36
CA GLU A 153 -5.62 15.03 -6.78
C GLU A 153 -6.59 14.80 -5.61
N HIS A 154 -6.41 15.58 -4.56
CA HIS A 154 -7.44 15.83 -3.56
C HIS A 154 -7.34 17.29 -3.10
N ASP A 155 -8.48 17.99 -2.99
CA ASP A 155 -8.58 19.41 -2.65
C ASP A 155 -7.60 20.31 -3.46
N SER A 156 -7.55 20.10 -4.77
CA SER A 156 -6.67 20.82 -5.69
C SER A 156 -5.17 20.69 -5.36
N SER A 157 -4.79 19.65 -4.66
CA SER A 157 -3.42 19.37 -4.23
C SER A 157 -2.93 18.00 -4.68
N TYR A 158 -1.62 17.84 -4.73
CA TYR A 158 -0.91 16.60 -5.05
C TYR A 158 0.23 16.37 -4.08
N GLY A 159 0.70 15.12 -4.00
CA GLY A 159 1.87 14.73 -3.23
C GLY A 159 3.17 15.37 -3.72
N LYS A 160 4.15 15.52 -2.81
CA LYS A 160 5.45 16.08 -3.12
C LYS A 160 6.57 15.53 -2.26
N GLY A 161 7.68 15.17 -2.91
CA GLY A 161 8.92 14.82 -2.24
C GLY A 161 8.91 13.44 -1.58
N ASP A 162 8.02 12.56 -1.99
CA ASP A 162 7.92 11.23 -1.45
C ASP A 162 9.08 10.35 -1.95
N VAL A 163 9.54 9.43 -1.10
CA VAL A 163 10.72 8.59 -1.35
C VAL A 163 10.33 7.12 -1.30
N PHE A 164 10.68 6.38 -2.35
CA PHE A 164 10.41 4.96 -2.51
C PHE A 164 11.72 4.21 -2.69
N GLU A 165 12.15 3.47 -1.68
CA GLU A 165 13.45 2.83 -1.75
C GLU A 165 13.47 1.40 -1.20
N ASN A 166 14.28 0.57 -1.86
CA ASN A 166 14.52 -0.81 -1.45
C ASN A 166 13.24 -1.63 -1.25
N ASN A 167 12.16 -1.36 -2.01
CA ASN A 167 10.97 -2.17 -2.00
C ASN A 167 11.12 -3.37 -2.95
N TYR A 168 10.46 -4.48 -2.63
CA TYR A 168 10.59 -5.73 -3.36
C TYR A 168 9.22 -6.19 -3.85
N ILE A 169 9.09 -6.36 -5.16
CA ILE A 169 7.81 -6.50 -5.84
C ILE A 169 7.77 -7.80 -6.65
N TYR A 170 6.78 -8.63 -6.40
CA TYR A 170 6.36 -9.69 -7.30
C TYR A 170 5.05 -9.26 -7.97
N ALA A 171 5.07 -9.02 -9.29
CA ALA A 171 3.94 -8.45 -10.01
C ALA A 171 3.86 -8.98 -11.45
N PRO A 172 3.43 -10.25 -11.66
CA PRO A 172 3.47 -10.89 -12.98
C PRO A 172 2.55 -10.23 -14.02
N GLU A 173 1.51 -9.52 -13.61
CA GLU A 173 0.51 -8.92 -14.50
C GLU A 173 0.23 -7.43 -14.21
N MET A 174 1.24 -6.70 -13.79
CA MET A 174 1.11 -5.25 -13.59
C MET A 174 1.37 -4.49 -14.89
N THR A 175 0.41 -3.70 -15.36
CA THR A 175 0.56 -2.89 -16.58
C THR A 175 1.21 -1.53 -16.31
N VAL A 176 0.87 -0.88 -15.20
CA VAL A 176 1.46 0.39 -14.76
C VAL A 176 1.86 0.28 -13.30
N ALA A 177 3.17 0.40 -13.03
CA ALA A 177 3.69 0.30 -11.68
C ALA A 177 3.51 1.58 -10.87
N VAL A 178 3.77 2.72 -11.54
CA VAL A 178 3.72 4.05 -10.92
C VAL A 178 2.94 4.99 -11.82
N LYS A 179 2.03 5.74 -11.24
CA LYS A 179 1.24 6.78 -11.92
C LYS A 179 1.24 8.04 -11.07
N GLU A 180 2.10 8.97 -11.44
CA GLU A 180 2.39 10.15 -10.61
C GLU A 180 1.43 11.32 -10.84
N GLU A 181 0.74 11.35 -11.98
CA GLU A 181 -0.08 12.49 -12.41
C GLU A 181 0.70 13.82 -12.32
N LYS A 182 0.34 14.69 -11.35
CA LYS A 182 0.99 15.99 -11.13
C LYS A 182 1.78 16.04 -9.81
N SER A 183 2.00 14.91 -9.16
CA SER A 183 2.90 14.87 -8.01
C SER A 183 4.33 15.25 -8.42
N ALA A 184 5.12 15.76 -7.50
CA ALA A 184 6.41 16.36 -7.83
C ALA A 184 7.53 15.93 -6.89
N ASP A 185 8.76 15.97 -7.41
CA ASP A 185 10.00 15.74 -6.66
C ASP A 185 10.11 14.35 -5.99
N ASN A 186 9.31 13.38 -6.42
CA ASN A 186 9.37 12.02 -5.91
C ASN A 186 10.66 11.32 -6.34
N LYS A 187 11.17 10.43 -5.50
CA LYS A 187 12.41 9.70 -5.72
C LYS A 187 12.22 8.21 -5.60
N TYR A 188 12.82 7.46 -6.52
CA TYR A 188 12.80 6.01 -6.55
C TYR A 188 14.22 5.49 -6.61
N SER A 189 14.59 4.55 -5.73
CA SER A 189 15.92 3.94 -5.72
C SER A 189 15.92 2.53 -5.15
N GLY A 190 16.75 1.66 -5.70
CA GLY A 190 16.95 0.32 -5.16
C GLY A 190 15.73 -0.59 -5.13
N ASN A 191 14.61 -0.19 -5.73
CA ASN A 191 13.43 -1.04 -5.79
C ASN A 191 13.67 -2.19 -6.78
N LYS A 192 13.32 -3.41 -6.39
CA LYS A 192 13.52 -4.61 -7.20
C LYS A 192 12.20 -5.30 -7.49
N PHE A 193 12.05 -5.87 -8.69
CA PHE A 193 10.85 -6.60 -9.04
C PHE A 193 11.11 -7.88 -9.82
N VAL A 194 10.24 -8.84 -9.64
CA VAL A 194 10.13 -10.08 -10.42
C VAL A 194 8.77 -10.10 -11.11
N GLY A 195 8.74 -10.36 -12.41
CA GLY A 195 7.51 -10.44 -13.19
C GLY A 195 7.43 -9.42 -14.30
N SER A 196 6.20 -9.09 -14.72
CA SER A 196 5.90 -8.21 -15.85
C SER A 196 5.41 -6.83 -15.37
N LEU A 197 6.29 -6.09 -14.72
CA LEU A 197 6.01 -4.75 -14.24
C LEU A 197 6.34 -3.73 -15.33
N GLN A 198 5.37 -2.87 -15.67
CA GLN A 198 5.62 -1.72 -16.52
C GLN A 198 6.04 -0.53 -15.66
N ILE A 199 7.24 -0.01 -15.89
CA ILE A 199 7.87 0.98 -15.03
C ILE A 199 8.02 2.30 -15.78
N PRO A 200 7.37 3.38 -15.33
CA PRO A 200 7.54 4.69 -15.96
C PRO A 200 8.79 5.44 -15.47
N ALA A 201 9.43 5.02 -14.38
CA ALA A 201 10.50 5.78 -13.73
C ALA A 201 11.79 4.97 -13.52
N ALA A 202 12.93 5.65 -13.44
CA ALA A 202 14.19 5.09 -12.95
C ALA A 202 14.05 4.61 -11.48
N GLY A 203 14.94 3.76 -11.02
CA GLY A 203 14.95 3.31 -9.61
C GLY A 203 14.23 2.00 -9.33
N PHE A 204 13.79 1.31 -10.39
CA PHE A 204 13.30 -0.06 -10.34
C PHE A 204 14.19 -0.97 -11.16
N GLU A 205 14.60 -2.10 -10.62
CA GLU A 205 15.46 -3.08 -11.25
C GLU A 205 14.75 -4.42 -11.39
N LYS A 206 14.62 -4.90 -12.64
CA LYS A 206 14.05 -6.22 -12.90
C LYS A 206 15.03 -7.30 -12.45
N GLN A 207 14.52 -8.24 -11.68
CA GLN A 207 15.24 -9.42 -11.25
C GLN A 207 14.76 -10.64 -12.04
N GLU A 208 15.70 -11.47 -12.45
CA GLU A 208 15.41 -12.76 -13.08
C GLU A 208 15.29 -13.85 -12.01
N GLY A 209 14.43 -14.83 -12.26
CA GLY A 209 14.28 -15.99 -11.40
C GLY A 209 13.06 -15.95 -10.48
N ILE A 210 13.17 -16.62 -9.34
CA ILE A 210 12.07 -16.80 -8.40
C ILE A 210 12.13 -15.72 -7.32
N PHE A 211 11.00 -15.10 -7.01
CA PHE A 211 10.88 -14.20 -5.87
C PHE A 211 11.10 -15.00 -4.57
N ASN A 212 12.20 -14.75 -3.90
CA ASN A 212 12.58 -15.46 -2.69
C ASN A 212 13.45 -14.60 -1.77
N LYS A 213 13.79 -15.13 -0.61
CA LYS A 213 14.54 -14.45 0.47
C LYS A 213 15.87 -13.85 0.03
N SER A 214 16.58 -14.48 -0.90
CA SER A 214 17.88 -13.96 -1.37
C SER A 214 17.76 -12.61 -2.09
N LEU A 215 16.58 -12.28 -2.58
CA LEU A 215 16.31 -11.02 -3.28
C LEU A 215 16.24 -9.83 -2.33
N TRP A 216 15.65 -10.03 -1.15
CA TRP A 216 15.24 -8.94 -0.26
C TRP A 216 15.83 -9.01 1.16
N TYR A 217 16.22 -10.17 1.64
CA TYR A 217 16.69 -10.32 3.01
C TYR A 217 18.13 -9.88 3.19
N ASN A 218 18.38 -9.04 4.17
CA ASN A 218 19.70 -8.70 4.66
C ASN A 218 19.82 -9.11 6.14
N ALA A 219 20.72 -10.06 6.45
CA ALA A 219 20.90 -10.59 7.79
C ALA A 219 21.46 -9.55 8.80
N GLU A 220 22.15 -8.52 8.32
CA GLU A 220 22.68 -7.44 9.15
C GLU A 220 21.57 -6.44 9.57
N ASP A 221 20.50 -6.37 8.79
CA ASP A 221 19.35 -5.54 9.12
C ASP A 221 18.37 -6.28 10.03
N LYS A 222 18.40 -5.94 11.29
CA LYS A 222 17.57 -6.55 12.34
C LYS A 222 16.07 -6.41 12.10
N ASN A 223 15.63 -5.42 11.32
CA ASN A 223 14.22 -5.19 11.04
C ASN A 223 13.61 -6.36 10.26
N TRP A 224 14.35 -6.98 9.34
CA TRP A 224 13.91 -8.18 8.65
C TRP A 224 13.64 -9.35 9.61
N ASN A 225 14.49 -9.52 10.61
CA ASN A 225 14.29 -10.58 11.60
C ASN A 225 13.05 -10.34 12.47
N ILE A 226 12.77 -9.09 12.83
CA ILE A 226 11.55 -8.71 13.55
C ILE A 226 10.31 -9.03 12.71
N LEU A 227 10.32 -8.67 11.43
CA LEU A 227 9.22 -8.99 10.52
C LEU A 227 9.02 -10.51 10.38
N LEU A 228 10.09 -11.26 10.13
CA LEU A 228 10.01 -12.72 9.98
C LEU A 228 9.51 -13.41 11.25
N ASP A 229 9.92 -12.95 12.42
CA ASP A 229 9.42 -13.49 13.70
C ASP A 229 7.92 -13.22 13.89
N PHE A 230 7.44 -12.05 13.49
CA PHE A 230 6.01 -11.74 13.48
C PHE A 230 5.23 -12.65 12.51
N LEU A 231 5.80 -12.99 11.36
CA LEU A 231 5.13 -13.75 10.30
C LEU A 231 5.20 -15.27 10.44
N LYS A 232 6.07 -15.80 11.30
CA LYS A 232 6.40 -17.25 11.36
C LYS A 232 5.21 -18.19 11.48
N ASP A 233 4.17 -17.78 12.21
CA ASP A 233 2.97 -18.57 12.46
C ASP A 233 1.74 -18.08 11.70
N LYS A 234 1.92 -17.13 10.78
CA LYS A 234 0.82 -16.58 9.99
C LYS A 234 0.52 -17.45 8.79
N THR A 235 -0.77 -17.65 8.53
CA THR A 235 -1.28 -18.27 7.30
C THR A 235 -2.26 -17.35 6.61
N ILE A 236 -2.38 -17.53 5.30
CA ILE A 236 -3.32 -16.79 4.46
C ILE A 236 -4.02 -17.74 3.48
N PRO A 237 -5.29 -17.50 3.18
CA PRO A 237 -6.01 -18.28 2.17
C PRO A 237 -5.67 -17.78 0.76
N ILE A 238 -5.10 -18.66 -0.06
CA ILE A 238 -4.84 -18.42 -1.48
C ILE A 238 -5.47 -19.55 -2.29
N ASN A 239 -6.38 -19.20 -3.21
CA ASN A 239 -7.08 -20.18 -4.07
C ASN A 239 -7.69 -21.34 -3.27
N GLY A 240 -8.29 -21.04 -2.12
CA GLY A 240 -8.94 -22.02 -1.24
C GLY A 240 -8.00 -22.90 -0.42
N LYS A 241 -6.71 -22.61 -0.39
CA LYS A 241 -5.71 -23.29 0.43
C LYS A 241 -5.10 -22.35 1.45
N GLU A 242 -4.97 -22.80 2.68
CA GLU A 242 -4.19 -22.09 3.72
C GLU A 242 -2.70 -22.31 3.47
N LEU A 243 -1.97 -21.24 3.21
CA LEU A 243 -0.52 -21.24 3.00
C LEU A 243 0.17 -20.45 4.08
N LYS A 244 1.34 -20.89 4.51
CA LYS A 244 2.18 -20.08 5.41
C LYS A 244 2.67 -18.83 4.68
N VAL A 245 2.61 -17.69 5.36
CA VAL A 245 3.07 -16.42 4.78
C VAL A 245 4.54 -16.51 4.36
N LEU A 246 5.38 -17.13 5.17
CA LEU A 246 6.81 -17.31 4.87
C LEU A 246 7.06 -18.14 3.60
N ASP A 247 6.21 -19.12 3.29
CA ASP A 247 6.30 -19.87 2.03
C ASP A 247 5.91 -18.98 0.84
N VAL A 248 4.87 -18.17 1.00
CA VAL A 248 4.39 -17.27 -0.06
C VAL A 248 5.44 -16.23 -0.44
N ILE A 249 6.08 -15.62 0.54
CA ILE A 249 7.12 -14.60 0.30
C ILE A 249 8.51 -15.20 0.04
N GLY A 250 8.62 -16.53 -0.05
CA GLY A 250 9.86 -17.23 -0.33
C GLY A 250 10.92 -17.09 0.77
N ALA A 251 10.50 -17.02 2.03
CA ALA A 251 11.38 -16.82 3.18
C ALA A 251 11.93 -18.13 3.79
N ASN A 252 11.37 -19.27 3.43
CA ASN A 252 11.80 -20.61 3.86
C ASN A 252 12.90 -21.19 2.99
#